data_7c4ada4e95951a3d7c31c85cda526630
#
_entry.id   7c4ada4e95951a3d7c31c85cda526630
#
_cell.length_a   1.000
_cell.length_b   1.000
_cell.length_c   1.000
_cell.angle_alpha   90.00
_cell.angle_beta   90.00
_cell.angle_gamma   90.00
#
_symmetry.space_group_name_H-M   'P 1'
#
loop_
_entity.id
_entity.type
_entity.pdbx_description
1 polymer ?
#
loop_
_entity_poly.entity_id
_entity_poly.type
_entity_poly.pdbx_seq_one_letter_code
_entity_poly.pdbx_strand_id
1 'polypeptide(L)'
;RRTYGDDRVSLVSTMNTLQPRSAVRETGKAHGLPEAVLSALVAILPHGWHPDPRRRATATIEDVLPTIADVQQREVVRLAYRLVGRPHHPGLHPGGLVITPGPLTDTLPVLLSPKGFLATQYEHGDVETIGLPKLDLLGIRALTVLADAVDLVRRYHEPAFRLQDIPPDDPATGDILSAGDTIGVFQCESDGARRTLRQLRAHNVGDLAIAGAFFKPGPALGGMARAFIARYRGEEPVTYLHPALEPILGRTQGVLLFQEQILRIAVEIAGLSWAQADGLRRGISRFRASELEALAAAFADGCCRPAPDGPGFSHEQATRLWEQIVPFA
;
A
#
# COMPACT_ATOMS: atom_id res chain seq x y z
N ARG A 1 20.45 -15.38 7.83
CA ARG A 1 20.91 -16.48 8.69
C ARG A 1 22.41 -16.67 8.61
N ARG A 2 23.01 -16.88 7.43
CA ARG A 2 24.48 -17.05 7.29
C ARG A 2 25.31 -15.89 7.91
N THR A 3 24.81 -14.68 7.89
CA THR A 3 25.50 -13.49 8.39
C THR A 3 25.29 -13.26 9.89
N TYR A 4 24.09 -13.52 10.40
CA TYR A 4 23.69 -13.15 11.77
C TYR A 4 23.49 -14.34 12.72
N GLY A 5 23.49 -15.56 12.20
CA GLY A 5 23.20 -16.79 12.94
C GLY A 5 21.74 -17.25 12.79
N ASP A 6 21.53 -18.57 12.88
CA ASP A 6 20.22 -19.17 12.77
C ASP A 6 19.35 -18.94 14.01
N ASP A 7 19.99 -18.68 15.13
CA ASP A 7 19.39 -18.40 16.44
C ASP A 7 18.91 -16.96 16.60
N ARG A 8 19.31 -16.06 15.69
CA ARG A 8 19.01 -14.62 15.77
C ARG A 8 18.08 -14.11 14.67
N VAL A 9 17.74 -14.92 13.67
CA VAL A 9 16.94 -14.51 12.52
C VAL A 9 15.67 -15.35 12.42
N SER A 10 14.52 -14.69 12.46
CA SER A 10 13.21 -15.33 12.32
C SER A 10 12.33 -14.61 11.31
N LEU A 11 11.44 -15.35 10.66
CA LEU A 11 10.34 -14.75 9.91
C LEU A 11 9.28 -14.23 10.88
N VAL A 12 8.62 -13.13 10.52
CA VAL A 12 7.50 -12.61 11.30
C VAL A 12 6.25 -13.42 10.96
N SER A 13 5.46 -13.79 11.97
CA SER A 13 4.18 -14.43 11.74
C SER A 13 3.07 -13.41 11.44
N THR A 14 1.96 -13.94 10.93
CA THR A 14 0.69 -13.23 10.79
C THR A 14 -0.40 -14.08 11.44
N MET A 15 -1.31 -13.49 12.19
CA MET A 15 -2.46 -14.22 12.71
C MET A 15 -3.54 -14.27 11.63
N ASN A 16 -3.69 -15.44 11.02
CA ASN A 16 -4.81 -15.69 10.12
C ASN A 16 -6.10 -15.83 10.92
N THR A 17 -7.11 -15.07 10.55
CA THR A 17 -8.45 -15.15 11.12
C THR A 17 -9.35 -16.01 10.24
N LEU A 18 -10.37 -16.60 10.84
CA LEU A 18 -11.40 -17.30 10.11
C LEU A 18 -12.12 -16.35 9.17
N GLN A 19 -12.07 -16.65 7.88
CA GLN A 19 -12.84 -15.98 6.85
C GLN A 19 -14.13 -16.77 6.58
N PRO A 20 -15.18 -16.21 5.96
CA PRO A 20 -16.45 -16.90 5.77
C PRO A 20 -16.31 -18.34 5.26
N ARG A 21 -15.48 -18.56 4.24
CA ARG A 21 -15.26 -19.90 3.66
C ARG A 21 -14.59 -20.88 4.62
N SER A 22 -13.55 -20.45 5.32
CA SER A 22 -12.86 -21.29 6.30
C SER A 22 -13.75 -21.54 7.51
N ALA A 23 -14.47 -20.52 7.99
CA ALA A 23 -15.40 -20.65 9.11
C ALA A 23 -16.48 -21.69 8.80
N VAL A 24 -17.13 -21.65 7.63
CA VAL A 24 -18.14 -22.64 7.23
C VAL A 24 -17.55 -24.04 7.11
N ARG A 25 -16.32 -24.20 6.55
CA ARG A 25 -15.67 -25.49 6.48
C ARG A 25 -15.36 -26.07 7.86
N GLU A 26 -14.75 -25.30 8.73
CA GLU A 26 -14.36 -25.80 10.06
C GLU A 26 -15.58 -26.06 10.95
N THR A 27 -16.58 -25.17 10.95
CA THR A 27 -17.83 -25.42 11.69
C THR A 27 -18.56 -26.65 11.13
N GLY A 28 -18.67 -26.77 9.82
CA GLY A 28 -19.33 -27.91 9.19
C GLY A 28 -18.63 -29.23 9.44
N LYS A 29 -17.30 -29.29 9.43
CA LYS A 29 -16.54 -30.48 9.85
C LYS A 29 -16.84 -30.85 11.29
N ALA A 30 -16.88 -29.87 12.21
CA ALA A 30 -17.23 -30.10 13.60
C ALA A 30 -18.65 -30.65 13.78
N HIS A 31 -19.57 -30.35 12.87
CA HIS A 31 -20.92 -30.85 12.83
C HIS A 31 -21.08 -32.14 11.98
N GLY A 32 -19.96 -32.73 11.49
CA GLY A 32 -19.97 -33.98 10.75
C GLY A 32 -20.50 -33.90 9.31
N LEU A 33 -20.54 -32.69 8.71
CA LEU A 33 -21.00 -32.53 7.34
C LEU A 33 -19.98 -33.10 6.33
N PRO A 34 -20.43 -33.84 5.30
CA PRO A 34 -19.55 -34.34 4.25
C PRO A 34 -18.90 -33.22 3.43
N GLU A 35 -17.69 -33.48 2.92
CA GLU A 35 -16.93 -32.47 2.13
C GLU A 35 -17.69 -31.95 0.90
N ALA A 36 -18.49 -32.81 0.25
CA ALA A 36 -19.33 -32.37 -0.87
C ALA A 36 -20.36 -31.31 -0.46
N VAL A 37 -20.99 -31.48 0.73
CA VAL A 37 -21.94 -30.51 1.29
C VAL A 37 -21.21 -29.21 1.67
N LEU A 38 -20.05 -29.32 2.30
CA LEU A 38 -19.23 -28.16 2.66
C LEU A 38 -18.83 -27.35 1.43
N SER A 39 -18.43 -28.02 0.37
CA SER A 39 -18.08 -27.38 -0.89
C SER A 39 -19.28 -26.66 -1.54
N ALA A 40 -20.46 -27.27 -1.50
CA ALA A 40 -21.69 -26.65 -1.99
C ALA A 40 -22.08 -25.41 -1.16
N LEU A 41 -22.02 -25.51 0.18
CA LEU A 41 -22.29 -24.37 1.06
C LEU A 41 -21.30 -23.21 0.84
N VAL A 42 -20.01 -23.51 0.70
CA VAL A 42 -18.99 -22.50 0.43
C VAL A 42 -19.20 -21.80 -0.92
N ALA A 43 -19.72 -22.53 -1.93
CA ALA A 43 -19.95 -21.97 -3.27
C ALA A 43 -21.06 -20.89 -3.29
N ILE A 44 -22.05 -20.99 -2.42
CA ILE A 44 -23.18 -20.02 -2.34
C ILE A 44 -22.88 -18.83 -1.43
N LEU A 45 -21.77 -18.83 -0.68
CA LEU A 45 -21.44 -17.72 0.21
C LEU A 45 -21.15 -16.44 -0.57
N PRO A 46 -21.53 -15.26 -0.05
CA PRO A 46 -21.21 -14.00 -0.68
C PRO A 46 -19.70 -13.84 -0.86
N HIS A 47 -19.27 -13.48 -2.06
CA HIS A 47 -17.88 -13.18 -2.37
C HIS A 47 -17.61 -11.72 -2.02
N GLY A 48 -17.29 -11.45 -0.76
CA GLY A 48 -17.27 -10.08 -0.23
C GLY A 48 -16.10 -9.21 -0.65
N TRP A 49 -14.98 -9.77 -1.15
CA TRP A 49 -13.83 -8.95 -1.47
C TRP A 49 -13.57 -8.87 -2.97
N HIS A 50 -13.60 -7.64 -3.50
CA HIS A 50 -13.11 -7.30 -4.83
C HIS A 50 -12.24 -6.04 -4.71
N PRO A 51 -11.12 -5.92 -5.45
CA PRO A 51 -10.28 -4.71 -5.44
C PRO A 51 -11.08 -3.44 -5.76
N ASP A 52 -12.00 -3.52 -6.71
CA ASP A 52 -12.93 -2.45 -7.02
C ASP A 52 -14.13 -2.48 -6.05
N PRO A 53 -14.32 -1.46 -5.21
CA PRO A 53 -15.45 -1.38 -4.28
C PRO A 53 -16.83 -1.47 -4.94
N ARG A 54 -16.95 -1.03 -6.22
CA ARG A 54 -18.21 -1.08 -6.98
C ARG A 54 -18.59 -2.49 -7.40
N ARG A 55 -17.65 -3.42 -7.38
CA ARG A 55 -17.86 -4.84 -7.70
C ARG A 55 -17.92 -5.72 -6.46
N ARG A 56 -17.85 -5.13 -5.25
CA ARG A 56 -18.06 -5.88 -4.02
C ARG A 56 -19.52 -6.30 -3.97
N ALA A 57 -19.73 -7.59 -3.68
CA ALA A 57 -21.08 -8.11 -3.51
C ALA A 57 -21.80 -7.35 -2.40
N THR A 58 -22.98 -6.86 -2.67
CA THR A 58 -23.88 -6.25 -1.68
C THR A 58 -24.64 -7.31 -0.90
N ALA A 59 -24.62 -8.57 -1.36
CA ALA A 59 -25.28 -9.68 -0.71
C ALA A 59 -24.67 -9.94 0.68
N THR A 60 -25.53 -10.06 1.67
CA THR A 60 -25.20 -10.39 3.04
C THR A 60 -25.42 -11.88 3.30
N ILE A 61 -25.03 -12.36 4.49
CA ILE A 61 -25.34 -13.75 4.87
C ILE A 61 -26.85 -13.95 5.06
N GLU A 62 -27.56 -12.92 5.48
CA GLU A 62 -29.02 -12.91 5.66
C GLU A 62 -29.76 -13.19 4.33
N ASP A 63 -29.20 -12.79 3.21
CA ASP A 63 -29.74 -13.07 1.86
C ASP A 63 -29.52 -14.54 1.46
N VAL A 64 -28.45 -15.17 1.96
CA VAL A 64 -28.10 -16.55 1.60
C VAL A 64 -28.78 -17.59 2.49
N LEU A 65 -28.92 -17.31 3.80
CA LEU A 65 -29.50 -18.26 4.76
C LEU A 65 -30.87 -18.83 4.33
N PRO A 66 -31.81 -18.06 3.78
CA PRO A 66 -33.11 -18.57 3.32
C PRO A 66 -33.01 -19.55 2.13
N THR A 67 -31.93 -19.47 1.35
CA THR A 67 -31.72 -20.35 0.19
C THR A 67 -31.26 -21.76 0.57
N ILE A 68 -30.81 -21.95 1.82
CA ILE A 68 -30.36 -23.25 2.34
C ILE A 68 -31.56 -24.00 2.90
N ALA A 69 -32.01 -25.02 2.18
CA ALA A 69 -33.20 -25.79 2.56
C ALA A 69 -33.03 -26.60 3.87
N ASP A 70 -31.85 -27.21 4.04
CA ASP A 70 -31.56 -28.04 5.19
C ASP A 70 -31.34 -27.20 6.46
N VAL A 71 -32.07 -27.51 7.52
CA VAL A 71 -32.04 -26.78 8.80
C VAL A 71 -30.70 -26.87 9.50
N GLN A 72 -30.05 -28.07 9.47
CA GLN A 72 -28.75 -28.27 10.09
C GLN A 72 -27.68 -27.48 9.35
N GLN A 73 -27.67 -27.51 8.02
CA GLN A 73 -26.72 -26.76 7.19
C GLN A 73 -26.89 -25.25 7.38
N ARG A 74 -28.12 -24.75 7.47
CA ARG A 74 -28.42 -23.35 7.76
C ARG A 74 -27.88 -22.92 9.11
N GLU A 75 -28.04 -23.74 10.13
CA GLU A 75 -27.51 -23.47 11.47
C GLU A 75 -25.99 -23.47 11.50
N VAL A 76 -25.36 -24.43 10.83
CA VAL A 76 -23.88 -24.47 10.65
C VAL A 76 -23.37 -23.17 10.03
N VAL A 77 -24.00 -22.68 8.98
CA VAL A 77 -23.60 -21.41 8.35
C VAL A 77 -23.78 -20.22 9.30
N ARG A 78 -24.89 -20.18 10.05
CA ARG A 78 -25.13 -19.13 11.04
C ARG A 78 -24.08 -19.13 12.15
N LEU A 79 -23.75 -20.29 12.71
CA LEU A 79 -22.71 -20.45 13.72
C LEU A 79 -21.32 -20.09 13.18
N ALA A 80 -21.01 -20.49 11.95
CA ALA A 80 -19.76 -20.18 11.28
C ALA A 80 -19.53 -18.66 11.18
N TYR A 81 -20.56 -17.89 10.86
CA TYR A 81 -20.43 -16.43 10.75
C TYR A 81 -20.15 -15.75 12.11
N ARG A 82 -20.51 -16.35 13.23
CA ARG A 82 -20.11 -15.87 14.56
C ARG A 82 -18.63 -16.06 14.84
N LEU A 83 -17.96 -16.96 14.10
CA LEU A 83 -16.53 -17.23 14.21
C LEU A 83 -15.70 -16.41 13.21
N VAL A 84 -16.32 -15.78 12.22
CA VAL A 84 -15.60 -14.92 11.26
C VAL A 84 -14.83 -13.82 12.00
N GLY A 85 -13.56 -13.62 11.63
CA GLY A 85 -12.67 -12.68 12.28
C GLY A 85 -11.97 -13.21 13.56
N ARG A 86 -12.35 -14.38 14.08
CA ARG A 86 -11.66 -14.99 15.23
C ARG A 86 -10.31 -15.58 14.77
N PRO A 87 -9.28 -15.60 15.64
CA PRO A 87 -8.00 -16.23 15.35
C PRO A 87 -8.18 -17.69 14.91
N HIS A 88 -7.45 -18.08 13.87
CA HIS A 88 -7.48 -19.44 13.34
C HIS A 88 -6.14 -20.13 13.50
N HIS A 89 -5.09 -19.62 12.86
CA HIS A 89 -3.73 -20.16 12.98
C HIS A 89 -2.69 -19.10 12.63
N PRO A 90 -1.47 -19.20 13.19
CA PRO A 90 -0.37 -18.38 12.75
C PRO A 90 0.07 -18.78 11.33
N GLY A 91 0.25 -17.80 10.48
CA GLY A 91 0.86 -17.91 9.15
C GLY A 91 2.22 -17.26 9.12
N LEU A 92 2.86 -17.24 7.95
CA LEU A 92 4.10 -16.53 7.72
C LEU A 92 3.84 -15.24 6.95
N HIS A 93 4.41 -14.13 7.42
CA HIS A 93 4.47 -12.91 6.61
C HIS A 93 5.33 -13.17 5.35
N PRO A 94 4.90 -12.74 4.15
CA PRO A 94 5.56 -13.09 2.90
C PRO A 94 6.99 -12.56 2.76
N GLY A 95 7.39 -11.54 3.51
CA GLY A 95 8.72 -10.94 3.42
C GLY A 95 9.23 -10.35 4.74
N GLY A 96 8.43 -10.38 5.80
CA GLY A 96 8.82 -9.82 7.10
C GLY A 96 9.78 -10.73 7.86
N LEU A 97 10.87 -10.17 8.33
CA LEU A 97 11.81 -10.85 9.20
C LEU A 97 12.29 -9.92 10.33
N VAL A 98 12.77 -10.53 11.39
CA VAL A 98 13.44 -9.85 12.51
C VAL A 98 14.84 -10.40 12.71
N ILE A 99 15.72 -9.53 13.17
CA ILE A 99 17.10 -9.87 13.58
C ILE A 99 17.27 -9.35 15.00
N THR A 100 17.61 -10.23 15.93
CA THR A 100 17.82 -9.87 17.33
C THR A 100 19.32 -9.72 17.66
N PRO A 101 19.68 -8.87 18.63
CA PRO A 101 21.08 -8.72 19.05
C PRO A 101 21.65 -9.95 19.76
N GLY A 102 20.80 -10.78 20.39
CA GLY A 102 21.07 -12.06 21.04
C GLY A 102 20.18 -13.16 20.49
N PRO A 103 20.12 -14.33 21.15
CA PRO A 103 19.20 -15.40 20.78
C PRO A 103 17.74 -14.91 20.72
N LEU A 104 16.99 -15.35 19.72
CA LEU A 104 15.58 -14.99 19.54
C LEU A 104 14.74 -15.26 20.80
N THR A 105 15.00 -16.40 21.44
CA THR A 105 14.28 -16.88 22.63
C THR A 105 14.45 -16.02 23.87
N ASP A 106 15.48 -15.16 23.89
CA ASP A 106 15.68 -14.20 24.98
C ASP A 106 14.74 -12.99 24.86
N THR A 107 14.19 -12.77 23.65
CA THR A 107 13.39 -11.58 23.34
C THR A 107 11.93 -11.91 23.05
N LEU A 108 11.68 -13.03 22.34
CA LEU A 108 10.33 -13.39 21.88
C LEU A 108 10.16 -14.91 21.71
N PRO A 109 8.94 -15.43 21.86
CA PRO A 109 8.66 -16.83 21.56
C PRO A 109 8.71 -17.09 20.06
N VAL A 110 9.24 -18.26 19.69
CA VAL A 110 9.33 -18.72 18.30
C VAL A 110 8.62 -20.05 18.12
N LEU A 111 8.24 -20.35 16.89
CA LEU A 111 7.71 -21.64 16.46
C LEU A 111 8.39 -22.10 15.18
N LEU A 112 8.42 -23.40 14.96
CA LEU A 112 8.87 -23.95 13.70
C LEU A 112 7.64 -24.04 12.76
N SER A 113 7.70 -23.33 11.64
CA SER A 113 6.64 -23.38 10.65
C SER A 113 6.63 -24.73 9.91
N PRO A 114 5.51 -25.15 9.30
CA PRO A 114 5.45 -26.36 8.47
C PRO A 114 6.45 -26.37 7.30
N LYS A 115 6.96 -25.20 6.92
CA LYS A 115 7.99 -25.05 5.87
C LYS A 115 9.43 -25.16 6.40
N GLY A 116 9.61 -25.48 7.68
CA GLY A 116 10.94 -25.65 8.29
C GLY A 116 11.66 -24.34 8.64
N PHE A 117 10.95 -23.20 8.67
CA PHE A 117 11.51 -21.91 9.08
C PHE A 117 11.08 -21.54 10.51
N LEU A 118 11.99 -20.98 11.28
CA LEU A 118 11.63 -20.32 12.52
C LEU A 118 10.75 -19.10 12.21
N ALA A 119 9.66 -18.98 12.94
CA ALA A 119 8.73 -17.84 12.88
C ALA A 119 8.49 -17.32 14.29
N THR A 120 8.29 -16.01 14.42
CA THR A 120 7.85 -15.42 15.68
C THR A 120 6.45 -15.92 16.02
N GLN A 121 6.11 -16.06 17.30
CA GLN A 121 4.71 -16.25 17.70
C GLN A 121 3.96 -14.92 17.78
N TYR A 122 4.68 -13.81 17.73
CA TYR A 122 4.16 -12.46 17.66
C TYR A 122 3.99 -12.02 16.21
N GLU A 123 2.92 -11.28 15.95
CA GLU A 123 2.71 -10.64 14.66
C GLU A 123 3.39 -9.26 14.59
N HIS A 124 3.23 -8.58 13.46
CA HIS A 124 3.90 -7.32 13.17
C HIS A 124 3.76 -6.25 14.30
N GLY A 125 2.53 -6.02 14.78
CA GLY A 125 2.27 -5.01 15.81
C GLY A 125 2.93 -5.32 17.14
N ASP A 126 2.94 -6.61 17.53
CA ASP A 126 3.58 -7.06 18.77
C ASP A 126 5.10 -6.93 18.69
N VAL A 127 5.67 -7.31 17.53
CA VAL A 127 7.12 -7.22 17.26
C VAL A 127 7.58 -5.76 17.33
N GLU A 128 6.82 -4.81 16.76
CA GLU A 128 7.12 -3.38 16.89
C GLU A 128 6.99 -2.89 18.35
N THR A 129 5.99 -3.37 19.07
CA THR A 129 5.73 -2.98 20.47
C THR A 129 6.88 -3.37 21.40
N ILE A 130 7.54 -4.51 21.18
CA ILE A 130 8.73 -4.93 21.94
C ILE A 130 10.02 -4.28 21.45
N GLY A 131 9.93 -3.36 20.47
CA GLY A 131 11.08 -2.56 19.98
C GLY A 131 11.94 -3.25 18.93
N LEU A 132 11.48 -4.33 18.31
CA LEU A 132 12.20 -4.97 17.21
C LEU A 132 11.75 -4.41 15.86
N PRO A 133 12.67 -3.91 15.01
CA PRO A 133 12.33 -3.49 13.66
C PRO A 133 12.01 -4.70 12.79
N LYS A 134 10.85 -4.68 12.13
CA LYS A 134 10.51 -5.63 11.07
C LYS A 134 11.16 -5.19 9.76
N LEU A 135 12.00 -6.03 9.20
CA LEU A 135 12.62 -5.85 7.89
C LEU A 135 11.79 -6.58 6.82
N ASP A 136 11.36 -5.88 5.80
CA ASP A 136 10.60 -6.48 4.69
C ASP A 136 11.53 -6.78 3.51
N LEU A 137 11.76 -8.08 3.25
CA LEU A 137 12.48 -8.56 2.08
C LEU A 137 11.48 -9.22 1.13
N LEU A 138 11.01 -8.45 0.18
CA LEU A 138 10.01 -8.91 -0.78
C LEU A 138 10.66 -9.18 -2.14
N GLY A 139 10.61 -10.42 -2.59
CA GLY A 139 11.02 -10.81 -3.95
C GLY A 139 9.98 -10.35 -4.97
N ILE A 140 10.43 -9.64 -6.00
CA ILE A 140 9.59 -9.18 -7.10
C ILE A 140 9.99 -9.95 -8.37
N ARG A 141 9.08 -10.73 -8.95
CA ARG A 141 9.35 -11.51 -10.18
C ARG A 141 9.77 -10.66 -11.37
N ALA A 142 9.30 -9.44 -11.45
CA ALA A 142 9.72 -8.50 -12.50
C ALA A 142 11.24 -8.26 -12.49
N LEU A 143 11.89 -8.25 -11.31
CA LEU A 143 13.34 -8.14 -11.23
C LEU A 143 14.06 -9.38 -11.76
N THR A 144 13.49 -10.57 -11.57
CA THR A 144 14.02 -11.81 -12.19
C THR A 144 13.92 -11.74 -13.71
N VAL A 145 12.76 -11.36 -14.25
CA VAL A 145 12.55 -11.18 -15.69
C VAL A 145 13.57 -10.17 -16.26
N LEU A 146 13.80 -9.08 -15.55
CA LEU A 146 14.78 -8.07 -15.96
C LEU A 146 16.21 -8.63 -15.95
N ALA A 147 16.61 -9.37 -14.91
CA ALA A 147 17.90 -10.02 -14.83
C ALA A 147 18.11 -11.04 -15.97
N ASP A 148 17.12 -11.91 -16.20
CA ASP A 148 17.16 -12.89 -17.29
C ASP A 148 17.26 -12.19 -18.66
N ALA A 149 16.53 -11.10 -18.87
CA ALA A 149 16.60 -10.31 -20.09
C ALA A 149 18.01 -9.73 -20.31
N VAL A 150 18.63 -9.16 -19.27
CA VAL A 150 20.00 -8.67 -19.32
C VAL A 150 20.98 -9.78 -19.69
N ASP A 151 20.84 -10.96 -19.10
CA ASP A 151 21.71 -12.10 -19.38
C ASP A 151 21.53 -12.62 -20.83
N LEU A 152 20.31 -12.61 -21.36
CA LEU A 152 20.04 -12.95 -22.75
C LEU A 152 20.67 -11.93 -23.73
N VAL A 153 20.55 -10.63 -23.46
CA VAL A 153 21.18 -9.59 -24.26
C VAL A 153 22.70 -9.76 -24.27
N ARG A 154 23.32 -9.99 -23.10
CA ARG A 154 24.77 -10.22 -23.02
C ARG A 154 25.21 -11.45 -23.77
N ARG A 155 24.42 -12.51 -23.75
CA ARG A 155 24.78 -13.78 -24.41
C ARG A 155 24.66 -13.71 -25.91
N TYR A 156 23.66 -13.03 -26.45
CA TYR A 156 23.31 -13.13 -27.87
C TYR A 156 23.53 -11.86 -28.69
N HIS A 157 23.71 -10.70 -28.02
CA HIS A 157 23.79 -9.42 -28.69
C HIS A 157 25.02 -8.61 -28.27
N GLU A 158 25.12 -8.23 -27.01
CA GLU A 158 26.13 -7.29 -26.53
C GLU A 158 26.70 -7.77 -25.17
N PRO A 159 27.86 -8.43 -25.14
CA PRO A 159 28.45 -8.97 -23.93
C PRO A 159 28.74 -7.93 -22.85
N ALA A 160 28.95 -6.65 -23.22
CA ALA A 160 29.23 -5.55 -22.31
C ALA A 160 27.96 -4.82 -21.82
N PHE A 161 26.78 -5.23 -22.26
CA PHE A 161 25.51 -4.56 -21.94
C PHE A 161 25.29 -4.40 -20.43
N ARG A 162 24.91 -3.21 -20.01
CA ARG A 162 24.56 -2.90 -18.63
C ARG A 162 23.22 -2.18 -18.60
N LEU A 163 22.37 -2.57 -17.65
CA LEU A 163 21.04 -1.95 -17.47
C LEU A 163 21.12 -0.44 -17.23
N GLN A 164 22.18 0.02 -16.55
CA GLN A 164 22.43 1.43 -16.26
C GLN A 164 22.75 2.29 -17.47
N ASP A 165 23.13 1.66 -18.58
CA ASP A 165 23.49 2.36 -19.83
C ASP A 165 22.25 2.65 -20.70
N ILE A 166 21.08 2.14 -20.32
CA ILE A 166 19.80 2.47 -20.97
C ILE A 166 19.42 3.92 -20.66
N PRO A 167 19.25 4.78 -21.66
CA PRO A 167 18.85 6.17 -21.43
C PRO A 167 17.43 6.23 -20.85
N PRO A 168 17.17 7.07 -19.82
CA PRO A 168 15.85 7.18 -19.19
C PRO A 168 14.82 7.91 -20.07
N ASP A 169 15.23 8.49 -21.18
CA ASP A 169 14.48 9.33 -22.10
C ASP A 169 14.55 8.83 -23.53
N ASP A 170 14.70 7.51 -23.75
CA ASP A 170 14.69 6.89 -25.08
C ASP A 170 13.44 7.28 -25.89
N PRO A 171 13.58 7.91 -27.07
CA PRO A 171 12.45 8.43 -27.84
C PRO A 171 11.45 7.34 -28.28
N ALA A 172 11.94 6.16 -28.68
CA ALA A 172 11.07 5.07 -29.12
C ALA A 172 10.21 4.54 -27.98
N THR A 173 10.79 4.43 -26.79
CA THR A 173 10.04 4.11 -25.56
C THR A 173 9.05 5.22 -25.20
N GLY A 174 9.45 6.48 -25.36
CA GLY A 174 8.57 7.65 -25.19
C GLY A 174 7.34 7.60 -26.09
N ASP A 175 7.50 7.22 -27.35
CA ASP A 175 6.38 7.07 -28.29
C ASP A 175 5.39 6.00 -27.83
N ILE A 176 5.87 4.84 -27.37
CA ILE A 176 5.04 3.76 -26.82
C ILE A 176 4.26 4.24 -25.56
N LEU A 177 4.95 4.94 -24.67
CA LEU A 177 4.32 5.49 -23.44
C LEU A 177 3.25 6.52 -23.79
N SER A 178 3.54 7.48 -24.65
CA SER A 178 2.63 8.56 -25.03
C SER A 178 1.41 8.06 -25.79
N ALA A 179 1.56 7.00 -26.61
CA ALA A 179 0.46 6.31 -27.26
C ALA A 179 -0.37 5.44 -26.28
N GLY A 180 0.17 5.16 -25.09
CA GLY A 180 -0.41 4.20 -24.14
C GLY A 180 -0.46 2.78 -24.70
N ASP A 181 0.46 2.44 -25.59
CA ASP A 181 0.59 1.08 -26.14
C ASP A 181 1.51 0.24 -25.27
N THR A 182 1.05 0.01 -24.04
CA THR A 182 1.84 -0.56 -22.94
C THR A 182 1.34 -1.92 -22.48
N ILE A 183 0.68 -2.69 -23.35
CA ILE A 183 0.38 -4.10 -23.10
C ILE A 183 1.71 -4.87 -23.00
N GLY A 184 1.89 -5.67 -21.97
CA GLY A 184 3.14 -6.38 -21.65
C GLY A 184 4.15 -5.54 -20.86
N VAL A 185 3.91 -4.26 -20.65
CA VAL A 185 4.76 -3.41 -19.79
C VAL A 185 4.29 -3.49 -18.33
N PHE A 186 5.18 -3.94 -17.46
CA PHE A 186 4.88 -4.17 -16.05
C PHE A 186 4.17 -2.97 -15.39
N GLN A 187 3.04 -3.23 -14.76
CA GLN A 187 2.16 -2.25 -14.08
C GLN A 187 1.57 -1.14 -14.97
N CYS A 188 1.74 -1.19 -16.29
CA CYS A 188 1.25 -0.16 -17.22
C CYS A 188 0.11 -0.65 -18.13
N GLU A 189 -0.40 -1.88 -17.93
CA GLU A 189 -1.34 -2.55 -18.86
C GLU A 189 -2.81 -2.19 -18.63
N SER A 190 -3.18 -1.72 -17.42
CA SER A 190 -4.57 -1.42 -17.11
C SER A 190 -5.10 -0.24 -17.93
N ASP A 191 -6.40 -0.24 -18.25
CA ASP A 191 -7.04 0.85 -18.99
C ASP A 191 -6.82 2.22 -18.31
N GLY A 192 -6.81 2.26 -16.99
CA GLY A 192 -6.50 3.46 -16.21
C GLY A 192 -5.08 3.94 -16.44
N ALA A 193 -4.11 3.04 -16.37
CA ALA A 193 -2.69 3.34 -16.63
C ALA A 193 -2.49 3.87 -18.05
N ARG A 194 -2.95 3.13 -19.04
CA ARG A 194 -2.84 3.49 -20.46
C ARG A 194 -3.51 4.84 -20.77
N ARG A 195 -4.66 5.11 -20.17
CA ARG A 195 -5.35 6.40 -20.31
C ARG A 195 -4.54 7.54 -19.70
N THR A 196 -3.98 7.35 -18.52
CA THR A 196 -3.17 8.39 -17.85
C THR A 196 -1.89 8.68 -18.62
N LEU A 197 -1.19 7.65 -19.12
CA LEU A 197 0.01 7.81 -19.95
C LEU A 197 -0.29 8.64 -21.22
N ARG A 198 -1.41 8.35 -21.91
CA ARG A 198 -1.86 9.15 -23.07
C ARG A 198 -2.20 10.58 -22.70
N GLN A 199 -2.93 10.80 -21.62
CA GLN A 199 -3.30 12.14 -21.17
C GLN A 199 -2.08 12.96 -20.77
N LEU A 200 -1.12 12.34 -20.10
CA LEU A 200 0.14 12.96 -19.71
C LEU A 200 1.07 13.18 -20.91
N ARG A 201 0.91 12.42 -22.00
CA ARG A 201 1.89 12.30 -23.09
C ARG A 201 3.27 11.91 -22.53
N ALA A 202 3.30 10.85 -21.74
CA ALA A 202 4.52 10.43 -21.06
C ALA A 202 5.62 10.07 -22.06
N HIS A 203 6.85 10.60 -21.85
CA HIS A 203 7.96 10.40 -22.74
C HIS A 203 9.21 9.79 -22.10
N ASN A 204 9.25 9.73 -20.76
CA ASN A 204 10.44 9.32 -20.04
C ASN A 204 10.08 8.61 -18.73
N VAL A 205 11.10 8.11 -18.02
CA VAL A 205 10.93 7.42 -16.73
C VAL A 205 10.32 8.33 -15.66
N GLY A 206 10.62 9.63 -15.68
CA GLY A 206 10.04 10.60 -14.75
C GLY A 206 8.52 10.72 -14.93
N ASP A 207 8.06 10.84 -16.16
CA ASP A 207 6.63 10.87 -16.51
C ASP A 207 5.93 9.56 -16.13
N LEU A 208 6.62 8.42 -16.34
CA LEU A 208 6.12 7.11 -15.95
C LEU A 208 5.94 7.00 -14.43
N ALA A 209 6.88 7.52 -13.64
CA ALA A 209 6.78 7.55 -12.19
C ALA A 209 5.60 8.41 -11.72
N ILE A 210 5.38 9.56 -12.35
CA ILE A 210 4.22 10.44 -12.08
C ILE A 210 2.92 9.73 -12.46
N ALA A 211 2.84 9.14 -13.65
CA ALA A 211 1.69 8.36 -14.08
C ALA A 211 1.38 7.24 -13.07
N GLY A 212 2.42 6.53 -12.61
CA GLY A 212 2.31 5.47 -11.61
C GLY A 212 1.74 5.93 -10.27
N ALA A 213 1.98 7.17 -9.88
CA ALA A 213 1.38 7.75 -8.67
C ALA A 213 -0.14 7.98 -8.83
N PHE A 214 -0.60 8.39 -10.01
CA PHE A 214 -2.03 8.60 -10.27
C PHE A 214 -2.86 7.31 -10.37
N PHE A 215 -2.25 6.15 -10.55
CA PHE A 215 -2.99 4.87 -10.56
C PHE A 215 -3.39 4.41 -9.17
N LYS A 216 -2.80 4.97 -8.13
CA LYS A 216 -3.10 4.61 -6.74
C LYS A 216 -4.35 5.36 -6.25
N PRO A 217 -5.18 4.72 -5.40
CA PRO A 217 -6.25 5.42 -4.69
C PRO A 217 -5.65 6.55 -3.85
N GLY A 218 -6.26 7.71 -3.85
CA GLY A 218 -5.80 8.91 -3.16
C GLY A 218 -5.56 10.04 -4.15
N PRO A 219 -4.43 10.12 -4.85
CA PRO A 219 -4.13 11.19 -5.82
C PRO A 219 -5.11 11.27 -6.99
N ALA A 220 -5.75 10.14 -7.35
CA ALA A 220 -6.78 10.10 -8.38
C ALA A 220 -8.10 10.77 -7.97
N LEU A 221 -8.31 10.99 -6.67
CA LEU A 221 -9.50 11.61 -6.11
C LEU A 221 -9.34 13.14 -6.09
N GLY A 222 -10.42 13.90 -6.31
CA GLY A 222 -10.45 15.35 -6.11
C GLY A 222 -9.92 16.23 -7.25
N GLY A 223 -9.75 15.71 -8.48
CA GLY A 223 -9.38 16.54 -9.63
C GLY A 223 -7.90 16.90 -9.73
N MET A 224 -7.05 16.43 -8.81
CA MET A 224 -5.61 16.72 -8.78
C MET A 224 -4.88 16.21 -10.02
N ALA A 225 -5.23 15.02 -10.51
CA ALA A 225 -4.67 14.48 -11.74
C ALA A 225 -4.95 15.39 -12.96
N ARG A 226 -6.16 15.95 -13.04
CA ARG A 226 -6.52 16.88 -14.12
C ARG A 226 -5.72 18.17 -14.04
N ALA A 227 -5.65 18.78 -12.87
CA ALA A 227 -4.88 20.02 -12.66
C ALA A 227 -3.39 19.79 -12.96
N PHE A 228 -2.82 18.66 -12.50
CA PHE A 228 -1.44 18.30 -12.83
C PHE A 228 -1.23 18.22 -14.35
N ILE A 229 -2.07 17.43 -15.05
CA ILE A 229 -1.93 17.19 -16.49
C ILE A 229 -2.04 18.51 -17.27
N ALA A 230 -3.01 19.38 -16.92
CA ALA A 230 -3.20 20.67 -17.58
C ALA A 230 -1.97 21.57 -17.40
N ARG A 231 -1.43 21.65 -16.18
CA ARG A 231 -0.22 22.44 -15.89
C ARG A 231 1.03 21.84 -16.53
N TYR A 232 1.19 20.51 -16.47
CA TYR A 232 2.32 19.82 -17.10
C TYR A 232 2.37 20.03 -18.61
N ARG A 233 1.21 20.10 -19.25
CA ARG A 233 1.08 20.38 -20.69
C ARG A 233 1.11 21.85 -21.05
N GLY A 234 1.24 22.75 -20.08
CA GLY A 234 1.23 24.18 -20.28
C GLY A 234 -0.15 24.77 -20.64
N GLU A 235 -1.22 24.02 -20.43
CA GLU A 235 -2.61 24.46 -20.66
C GLU A 235 -3.10 25.37 -19.53
N GLU A 236 -2.53 25.22 -18.33
CA GLU A 236 -2.78 26.08 -17.16
C GLU A 236 -1.46 26.54 -16.55
N PRO A 237 -1.39 27.73 -15.95
CA PRO A 237 -0.21 28.19 -15.23
C PRO A 237 -0.02 27.36 -13.94
N VAL A 238 1.24 27.10 -13.58
CA VAL A 238 1.57 26.51 -12.29
C VAL A 238 1.31 27.52 -11.18
N THR A 239 0.50 27.14 -10.22
CA THR A 239 0.16 27.97 -9.06
C THR A 239 0.40 27.19 -7.77
N TYR A 240 0.86 27.91 -6.75
CA TYR A 240 1.08 27.38 -5.41
C TYR A 240 0.14 28.07 -4.43
N LEU A 241 -0.35 27.32 -3.44
CA LEU A 241 -1.17 27.87 -2.36
C LEU A 241 -0.39 28.93 -1.56
N HIS A 242 0.93 28.76 -1.45
CA HIS A 242 1.87 29.69 -0.87
C HIS A 242 3.25 29.52 -1.54
N PRO A 243 4.05 30.58 -1.75
CA PRO A 243 5.35 30.48 -2.41
C PRO A 243 6.32 29.51 -1.74
N ALA A 244 6.27 29.36 -0.42
CA ALA A 244 7.09 28.42 0.33
C ALA A 244 6.90 26.94 -0.08
N LEU A 245 5.82 26.60 -0.79
CA LEU A 245 5.57 25.26 -1.30
C LEU A 245 6.29 24.95 -2.63
N GLU A 246 6.78 25.95 -3.35
CA GLU A 246 7.43 25.78 -4.63
C GLU A 246 8.64 24.82 -4.58
N PRO A 247 9.57 24.90 -3.62
CA PRO A 247 10.70 23.97 -3.52
C PRO A 247 10.31 22.50 -3.30
N ILE A 248 9.10 22.26 -2.79
CA ILE A 248 8.57 20.93 -2.50
C ILE A 248 7.70 20.41 -3.65
N LEU A 249 6.84 21.26 -4.21
CA LEU A 249 5.82 20.88 -5.18
C LEU A 249 6.18 21.25 -6.63
N GLY A 250 7.32 21.92 -6.88
CA GLY A 250 7.69 22.37 -8.22
C GLY A 250 7.75 21.25 -9.25
N ARG A 251 8.36 20.12 -8.90
CA ARG A 251 8.44 18.92 -9.77
C ARG A 251 7.08 18.28 -10.09
N THR A 252 6.09 18.56 -9.27
CA THR A 252 4.71 18.06 -9.43
C THR A 252 3.74 19.17 -9.80
N GLN A 253 4.22 20.25 -10.42
CA GLN A 253 3.42 21.35 -10.96
C GLN A 253 2.48 21.98 -9.91
N GLY A 254 2.93 22.09 -8.66
CA GLY A 254 2.14 22.63 -7.55
C GLY A 254 1.06 21.66 -7.01
N VAL A 255 1.10 20.40 -7.39
CA VAL A 255 0.15 19.38 -6.95
C VAL A 255 0.80 18.45 -5.94
N LEU A 256 0.10 18.15 -4.85
CA LEU A 256 0.52 17.13 -3.87
C LEU A 256 0.31 15.75 -4.50
N LEU A 257 1.39 14.99 -4.67
CA LEU A 257 1.38 13.71 -5.39
C LEU A 257 2.07 12.57 -4.63
N PHE A 258 3.18 12.85 -3.95
CA PHE A 258 4.02 11.86 -3.28
C PHE A 258 3.96 11.99 -1.76
N GLN A 259 4.04 10.86 -1.06
CA GLN A 259 4.06 10.83 0.41
C GLN A 259 5.23 11.61 1.00
N GLU A 260 6.37 11.62 0.32
CA GLU A 260 7.57 12.37 0.70
C GLU A 260 7.30 13.89 0.73
N GLN A 261 6.42 14.38 -0.12
CA GLN A 261 6.01 15.80 -0.11
C GLN A 261 5.20 16.13 1.15
N ILE A 262 4.36 15.20 1.63
CA ILE A 262 3.66 15.36 2.92
C ILE A 262 4.65 15.47 4.06
N LEU A 263 5.65 14.58 4.11
CA LEU A 263 6.69 14.63 5.14
C LEU A 263 7.45 15.95 5.11
N ARG A 264 7.87 16.39 3.92
CA ARG A 264 8.57 17.64 3.75
C ARG A 264 7.71 18.85 4.15
N ILE A 265 6.47 18.90 3.74
CA ILE A 265 5.54 19.97 4.14
C ILE A 265 5.36 19.98 5.66
N ALA A 266 5.14 18.81 6.28
CA ALA A 266 4.95 18.72 7.71
C ALA A 266 6.19 19.20 8.49
N VAL A 267 7.40 18.85 8.05
CA VAL A 267 8.64 19.22 8.73
C VAL A 267 9.13 20.61 8.32
N GLU A 268 9.28 20.90 7.02
CA GLU A 268 9.93 22.11 6.52
C GLU A 268 9.01 23.35 6.57
N ILE A 269 7.69 23.15 6.40
CA ILE A 269 6.71 24.23 6.40
C ILE A 269 6.02 24.37 7.77
N ALA A 270 5.42 23.28 8.27
CA ALA A 270 4.70 23.33 9.53
C ALA A 270 5.60 23.18 10.77
N GLY A 271 6.88 22.80 10.61
CA GLY A 271 7.84 22.66 11.71
C GLY A 271 7.51 21.53 12.67
N LEU A 272 6.78 20.53 12.20
CA LEU A 272 6.52 19.32 12.98
C LEU A 272 7.78 18.48 13.12
N SER A 273 7.87 17.70 14.18
CA SER A 273 8.93 16.69 14.31
C SER A 273 8.78 15.58 13.27
N TRP A 274 9.89 14.90 12.93
CA TRP A 274 9.85 13.75 12.03
C TRP A 274 8.92 12.63 12.52
N ALA A 275 8.81 12.44 13.84
CA ALA A 275 7.89 11.45 14.42
C ALA A 275 6.42 11.81 14.16
N GLN A 276 6.05 13.10 14.30
CA GLN A 276 4.71 13.59 13.99
C GLN A 276 4.41 13.51 12.49
N ALA A 277 5.36 13.89 11.64
CA ALA A 277 5.24 13.79 10.19
C ALA A 277 5.07 12.35 9.70
N ASP A 278 5.85 11.40 10.26
CA ASP A 278 5.71 9.98 9.94
C ASP A 278 4.38 9.41 10.45
N GLY A 279 3.92 9.85 11.62
CA GLY A 279 2.59 9.54 12.11
C GLY A 279 1.51 9.96 11.12
N LEU A 280 1.56 11.21 10.63
CA LEU A 280 0.65 11.74 9.62
C LEU A 280 0.70 10.89 8.33
N ARG A 281 1.88 10.54 7.83
CA ARG A 281 2.07 9.68 6.65
C ARG A 281 1.47 8.28 6.81
N ARG A 282 1.55 7.69 8.01
CA ARG A 282 1.04 6.32 8.28
C ARG A 282 -0.48 6.22 8.29
N GLY A 283 -1.17 7.33 8.30
CA GLY A 283 -2.62 7.41 8.16
C GLY A 283 -3.34 8.03 9.35
N ILE A 284 -4.20 8.94 9.00
CA ILE A 284 -5.06 9.65 9.95
C ILE A 284 -5.97 8.70 10.74
N SER A 285 -6.35 7.56 10.14
CA SER A 285 -7.17 6.52 10.79
C SER A 285 -6.53 5.88 12.03
N ARG A 286 -5.21 6.08 12.24
CA ARG A 286 -4.49 5.56 13.41
C ARG A 286 -4.51 6.52 14.61
N PHE A 287 -4.88 7.79 14.39
CA PHE A 287 -4.99 8.78 15.45
C PHE A 287 -6.35 8.71 16.14
N ARG A 288 -6.37 8.99 17.44
CA ARG A 288 -7.60 9.33 18.13
C ARG A 288 -8.04 10.72 17.67
N ALA A 289 -9.34 11.01 17.73
CA ALA A 289 -9.87 12.30 17.28
C ALA A 289 -9.15 13.50 17.94
N SER A 290 -8.89 13.42 19.26
CA SER A 290 -8.17 14.46 19.99
C SER A 290 -6.70 14.61 19.59
N GLU A 291 -6.04 13.53 19.22
CA GLU A 291 -4.64 13.56 18.73
C GLU A 291 -4.57 14.21 17.35
N LEU A 292 -5.56 13.90 16.50
CA LEU A 292 -5.67 14.49 15.16
C LEU A 292 -5.96 15.99 15.22
N GLU A 293 -6.86 16.42 16.11
CA GLU A 293 -7.16 17.84 16.36
C GLU A 293 -5.92 18.59 16.84
N ALA A 294 -5.19 18.03 17.81
CA ALA A 294 -3.95 18.63 18.29
C ALA A 294 -2.87 18.71 17.22
N LEU A 295 -2.75 17.69 16.36
CA LEU A 295 -1.81 17.68 15.25
C LEU A 295 -2.21 18.71 14.18
N ALA A 296 -3.50 18.85 13.87
CA ALA A 296 -4.01 19.85 12.95
C ALA A 296 -3.76 21.29 13.45
N ALA A 297 -3.97 21.54 14.74
CA ALA A 297 -3.66 22.81 15.36
C ALA A 297 -2.16 23.12 15.29
N ALA A 298 -1.31 22.18 15.68
CA ALA A 298 0.15 22.35 15.62
C ALA A 298 0.64 22.58 14.18
N PHE A 299 0.05 21.91 13.20
CA PHE A 299 0.33 22.12 11.79
C PHE A 299 -0.04 23.52 11.33
N ALA A 300 -1.25 23.98 11.66
CA ALA A 300 -1.71 25.32 11.31
C ALA A 300 -0.87 26.42 11.97
N ASP A 301 -0.59 26.29 13.27
CA ASP A 301 0.25 27.23 14.02
C ASP A 301 1.66 27.31 13.42
N GLY A 302 2.23 26.15 13.06
CA GLY A 302 3.55 26.09 12.43
C GLY A 302 3.58 26.76 11.06
N CYS A 303 2.57 26.55 10.21
CA CYS A 303 2.43 27.21 8.92
C CYS A 303 2.25 28.74 9.05
N CYS A 304 1.52 29.17 10.07
CA CYS A 304 1.20 30.60 10.27
C CYS A 304 2.32 31.41 10.95
N ARG A 305 3.41 30.78 11.42
CA ARG A 305 4.55 31.51 12.01
C ARG A 305 5.06 32.56 11.04
N PRO A 306 5.21 33.82 11.51
CA PRO A 306 5.69 34.91 10.65
C PRO A 306 7.17 34.74 10.29
N ALA A 307 7.59 35.35 9.18
CA ALA A 307 9.01 35.43 8.85
C ALA A 307 9.78 36.29 9.91
N PRO A 308 11.05 35.95 10.25
CA PRO A 308 11.87 34.91 9.65
C PRO A 308 11.66 33.49 10.25
N ASP A 309 10.86 33.37 11.32
CA ASP A 309 10.75 32.12 12.10
C ASP A 309 9.83 31.09 11.45
N GLY A 310 9.10 31.46 10.42
CA GLY A 310 8.20 30.58 9.70
C GLY A 310 7.81 31.09 8.32
N PRO A 311 6.98 30.32 7.60
CA PRO A 311 6.62 30.61 6.20
C PRO A 311 5.57 31.73 6.04
N GLY A 312 4.82 32.09 7.08
CA GLY A 312 3.86 33.20 7.07
C GLY A 312 2.57 32.94 6.31
N PHE A 313 2.05 31.71 6.31
CA PHE A 313 0.74 31.38 5.75
C PHE A 313 -0.38 32.15 6.46
N SER A 314 -1.44 32.50 5.74
CA SER A 314 -2.70 32.84 6.39
C SER A 314 -3.35 31.57 6.99
N HIS A 315 -4.21 31.77 7.97
CA HIS A 315 -4.93 30.63 8.58
C HIS A 315 -5.78 29.86 7.55
N GLU A 316 -6.39 30.58 6.61
CA GLU A 316 -7.14 29.97 5.49
C GLU A 316 -6.24 29.11 4.61
N GLN A 317 -5.04 29.57 4.27
CA GLN A 317 -4.08 28.80 3.48
C GLN A 317 -3.60 27.56 4.24
N ALA A 318 -3.32 27.66 5.54
CA ALA A 318 -2.92 26.54 6.36
C ALA A 318 -4.03 25.46 6.45
N THR A 319 -5.27 25.89 6.64
CA THR A 319 -6.45 25.00 6.65
C THR A 319 -6.63 24.29 5.32
N ARG A 320 -6.57 25.03 4.20
CA ARG A 320 -6.67 24.44 2.87
C ARG A 320 -5.56 23.44 2.58
N LEU A 321 -4.34 23.70 3.04
CA LEU A 321 -3.21 22.78 2.88
C LEU A 321 -3.43 21.50 3.68
N TRP A 322 -3.91 21.61 4.92
CA TRP A 322 -4.28 20.48 5.75
C TRP A 322 -5.36 19.62 5.09
N GLU A 323 -6.42 20.23 4.58
CA GLU A 323 -7.50 19.53 3.87
C GLU A 323 -7.02 18.79 2.61
N GLN A 324 -5.96 19.28 1.96
CA GLN A 324 -5.34 18.57 0.85
C GLN A 324 -4.51 17.37 1.31
N ILE A 325 -3.89 17.43 2.48
CA ILE A 325 -3.07 16.35 3.03
C ILE A 325 -3.92 15.20 3.58
N VAL A 326 -5.03 15.51 4.26
CA VAL A 326 -5.91 14.53 4.91
C VAL A 326 -6.30 13.33 4.03
N PRO A 327 -6.67 13.48 2.76
CA PRO A 327 -7.02 12.34 1.90
C PRO A 327 -5.85 11.44 1.52
N PHE A 328 -4.60 11.85 1.73
CA PHE A 328 -3.39 11.09 1.42
C PHE A 328 -2.85 10.31 2.62
N ALA A 329 -3.23 10.68 3.81
CA ALA A 329 -2.71 10.16 5.05
C ALA A 329 -3.49 8.95 5.59
#